data_5e2496f22038b172d3a7fa14cb8356ed
#
_entry.id   5e2496f22038b172d3a7fa14cb8356ed
#
_cell.length_a   1.000
_cell.length_b   1.000
_cell.length_c   1.000
_cell.angle_alpha   90.00
_cell.angle_beta   90.00
_cell.angle_gamma   90.00
#
_symmetry.space_group_name_H-M   'P 1'
#
loop_
_entity.id
_entity.type
_entity.pdbx_description
1 polymer ?
#
loop_
_entity_poly.entity_id
_entity_poly.type
_entity_poly.pdbx_seq_one_letter_code
_entity_poly.pdbx_strand_id
1 'polypeptide(L)'
;MKPCLAFIFFMLLVSCLMAQLVNPAPQPLPYSQDFSSLLHSSSTWPDGMTGWRTTQTPSTEYCINPPAYNKALTAYGYSDNPQATIYNYDGKIGLLDSNTGWCFAIVFALDTSGKHNIQIDYDIMTIRNPYSPPYDDHINEATLQYRIGTVGNFTTLTGIEYQNNTTQQINGTTVPQNLQHRSILLPSACENRQELQIRLVSRLVSGSGSYRPSFAIDNIYVTGEDISTLPVELSSFTASLTAENLVRLDWTTQSETGVLGFYIYRGLEPDPGAALLASPLIPATNTSIPCSYFFADAELHASGTYRYWLLSVDFNGAEAWHGTVTVAYNSDGLQSGPDVLQTTGLSGVFPNPFNPCASIDFFLETPALVAFRIFDARGSLVRELEPGLCPAGQQRVEWDSRDAAGSLCGSGTYHIRMDMGTRSFTVKAVLLK
;
A
#
# COMPACT_ATOMS: atom_id res chain seq x y z
N MET A 1 36.39 5.77 -68.11
CA MET A 1 36.35 5.56 -66.67
C MET A 1 35.73 6.80 -66.01
N LYS A 2 34.49 6.71 -65.54
CA LYS A 2 33.81 7.81 -64.86
C LYS A 2 33.76 7.44 -63.35
N PRO A 3 34.09 8.36 -62.42
CA PRO A 3 33.95 8.07 -61.02
C PRO A 3 32.49 8.26 -60.54
N CYS A 4 31.97 7.26 -59.85
CA CYS A 4 30.70 7.32 -59.14
C CYS A 4 30.85 8.14 -57.86
N LEU A 5 30.14 9.26 -57.76
CA LEU A 5 29.98 10.03 -56.52
C LEU A 5 28.90 9.37 -55.66
N ALA A 6 29.31 8.79 -54.54
CA ALA A 6 28.36 8.31 -53.51
C ALA A 6 27.95 9.50 -52.63
N PHE A 7 26.67 9.86 -52.71
CA PHE A 7 26.05 10.83 -51.79
C PHE A 7 25.70 10.10 -50.47
N ILE A 8 26.44 10.42 -49.42
CA ILE A 8 26.10 9.98 -48.05
C ILE A 8 25.07 10.96 -47.49
N PHE A 9 23.82 10.50 -47.36
CA PHE A 9 22.75 11.24 -46.71
C PHE A 9 22.93 11.10 -45.19
N PHE A 10 23.41 12.16 -44.53
CA PHE A 10 23.49 12.24 -43.08
C PHE A 10 22.10 12.59 -42.54
N MET A 11 21.34 11.59 -42.09
CA MET A 11 20.08 11.81 -41.45
C MET A 11 20.35 12.32 -40.02
N LEU A 12 20.22 13.61 -39.78
CA LEU A 12 20.19 14.21 -38.46
C LEU A 12 18.90 13.73 -37.77
N LEU A 13 19.01 12.74 -36.89
CA LEU A 13 17.96 12.45 -35.89
C LEU A 13 17.97 13.62 -34.89
N VAL A 14 17.07 14.58 -35.08
CA VAL A 14 16.68 15.51 -34.01
C VAL A 14 15.84 14.74 -33.03
N SER A 15 16.46 14.17 -32.00
CA SER A 15 15.75 13.66 -30.83
C SER A 15 15.14 14.89 -30.14
N CYS A 16 13.85 15.11 -30.36
CA CYS A 16 13.06 16.02 -29.52
C CYS A 16 13.07 15.43 -28.10
N LEU A 17 13.99 15.86 -27.23
CA LEU A 17 13.94 15.59 -25.82
C LEU A 17 12.65 16.26 -25.30
N MET A 18 11.58 15.49 -25.25
CA MET A 18 10.42 15.88 -24.46
C MET A 18 10.91 16.04 -23.02
N ALA A 19 10.80 17.25 -22.47
CA ALA A 19 11.18 17.49 -21.09
C ALA A 19 10.41 16.49 -20.20
N GLN A 20 11.16 15.64 -19.52
CA GLN A 20 10.59 14.63 -18.64
C GLN A 20 9.71 15.31 -17.60
N LEU A 21 8.52 14.75 -17.34
CA LEU A 21 7.65 15.24 -16.27
C LEU A 21 8.38 15.13 -14.93
N VAL A 22 8.43 16.24 -14.19
CA VAL A 22 9.07 16.29 -12.88
C VAL A 22 8.01 15.97 -11.83
N ASN A 23 8.21 14.90 -11.07
CA ASN A 23 7.45 14.61 -9.85
C ASN A 23 8.12 15.31 -8.67
N PRO A 24 7.35 15.92 -7.75
CA PRO A 24 7.93 16.47 -6.52
C PRO A 24 8.49 15.33 -5.65
N ALA A 25 9.59 15.58 -4.96
CA ALA A 25 10.18 14.61 -4.05
C ALA A 25 9.28 14.43 -2.81
N PRO A 26 8.92 13.20 -2.42
CA PRO A 26 8.10 12.95 -1.25
C PRO A 26 8.73 13.51 0.03
N GLN A 27 7.94 14.20 0.84
CA GLN A 27 8.37 14.78 2.12
C GLN A 27 7.84 13.95 3.29
N PRO A 28 8.66 13.72 4.33
CA PRO A 28 8.23 12.99 5.51
C PRO A 28 7.18 13.77 6.31
N LEU A 29 6.38 13.06 7.11
CA LEU A 29 5.44 13.66 8.05
C LEU A 29 6.06 13.88 9.44
N PRO A 30 5.71 14.96 10.16
CA PRO A 30 4.78 16.02 9.73
C PRO A 30 5.39 16.91 8.65
N TYR A 31 4.57 17.29 7.67
CA TYR A 31 4.94 18.23 6.61
C TYR A 31 4.24 19.58 6.84
N SER A 32 4.97 20.68 6.72
CA SER A 32 4.37 22.02 6.79
C SER A 32 4.93 22.93 5.72
N GLN A 33 4.06 23.79 5.18
CA GLN A 33 4.42 24.81 4.21
C GLN A 33 3.54 26.04 4.41
N ASP A 34 4.11 27.11 4.94
CA ASP A 34 3.44 28.38 5.19
C ASP A 34 3.79 29.48 4.17
N PHE A 35 4.67 29.15 3.21
CA PHE A 35 5.16 30.04 2.18
C PHE A 35 5.73 31.39 2.68
N SER A 36 5.88 31.63 3.95
CA SER A 36 6.30 32.92 4.55
C SER A 36 7.68 33.38 4.05
N SER A 37 8.55 32.44 3.72
CA SER A 37 9.88 32.69 3.14
C SER A 37 9.87 32.93 1.64
N LEU A 38 8.73 32.75 0.94
CA LEU A 38 8.63 32.82 -0.49
C LEU A 38 8.36 34.25 -0.94
N LEU A 39 9.41 35.00 -1.28
CA LEU A 39 9.29 36.32 -1.83
C LEU A 39 8.45 36.33 -3.12
N HIS A 40 7.59 37.32 -3.31
CA HIS A 40 6.70 37.41 -4.48
C HIS A 40 7.44 37.36 -5.84
N SER A 41 8.69 37.75 -5.88
CA SER A 41 9.56 37.68 -7.07
C SER A 41 10.15 36.30 -7.32
N SER A 42 10.02 35.36 -6.38
CA SER A 42 10.54 34.01 -6.53
C SER A 42 9.73 33.20 -7.54
N SER A 43 10.43 32.48 -8.38
CA SER A 43 9.87 31.49 -9.32
C SER A 43 10.33 30.06 -8.98
N THR A 44 10.98 29.87 -7.81
CA THR A 44 11.45 28.57 -7.35
C THR A 44 10.36 27.90 -6.53
N TRP A 45 10.07 26.66 -6.83
CA TRP A 45 9.14 25.85 -6.06
C TRP A 45 9.75 25.50 -4.70
N PRO A 46 8.94 25.53 -3.63
CA PRO A 46 9.34 24.97 -2.34
C PRO A 46 9.66 23.46 -2.44
N ASP A 47 10.44 22.95 -1.50
CA ASP A 47 10.77 21.53 -1.44
C ASP A 47 9.50 20.66 -1.36
N GLY A 48 9.53 19.56 -2.07
CA GLY A 48 8.37 18.66 -2.16
C GLY A 48 7.23 19.18 -3.00
N MET A 49 7.36 20.31 -3.70
CA MET A 49 6.30 20.90 -4.50
C MET A 49 6.68 21.07 -5.97
N THR A 50 5.68 21.11 -6.83
CA THR A 50 5.78 21.45 -8.24
C THR A 50 4.45 21.93 -8.79
N GLY A 51 4.50 22.46 -10.04
CA GLY A 51 3.30 22.78 -10.79
C GLY A 51 3.15 21.92 -12.02
N TRP A 52 1.91 21.60 -12.35
CA TRP A 52 1.59 20.87 -13.56
C TRP A 52 0.51 21.54 -14.40
N ARG A 53 0.50 21.17 -15.67
CA ARG A 53 -0.54 21.47 -16.63
C ARG A 53 -1.04 20.16 -17.24
N THR A 54 -2.35 20.04 -17.40
CA THR A 54 -2.99 18.92 -18.06
C THR A 54 -3.24 19.23 -19.54
N THR A 55 -3.69 18.22 -20.30
CA THR A 55 -4.19 18.42 -21.67
C THR A 55 -5.70 18.74 -21.69
N GLN A 56 -6.37 18.62 -20.56
CA GLN A 56 -7.80 18.90 -20.45
C GLN A 56 -8.07 20.39 -20.32
N THR A 57 -9.06 20.88 -21.04
CA THR A 57 -9.59 22.23 -20.85
C THR A 57 -10.44 22.30 -19.60
N PRO A 58 -10.53 23.46 -18.91
CA PRO A 58 -11.44 23.64 -17.81
C PRO A 58 -12.88 23.35 -18.19
N SER A 59 -13.58 22.56 -17.36
CA SER A 59 -14.96 22.12 -17.58
C SER A 59 -15.73 22.12 -16.26
N THR A 60 -16.97 21.68 -16.28
CA THR A 60 -17.77 21.45 -15.08
C THR A 60 -17.33 20.26 -14.25
N GLU A 61 -16.45 19.41 -14.82
CA GLU A 61 -15.84 18.27 -14.12
C GLU A 61 -14.39 18.56 -13.76
N TYR A 62 -13.96 18.07 -12.61
CA TYR A 62 -12.55 18.11 -12.24
C TYR A 62 -11.70 17.26 -13.19
N CYS A 63 -10.56 17.81 -13.60
CA CYS A 63 -9.56 17.02 -14.32
C CYS A 63 -8.96 15.97 -13.40
N ILE A 64 -9.18 14.69 -13.70
CA ILE A 64 -8.57 13.58 -12.98
C ILE A 64 -7.35 12.98 -13.70
N ASN A 65 -7.12 13.36 -14.96
CA ASN A 65 -6.06 12.80 -15.80
C ASN A 65 -4.66 13.07 -15.22
N PRO A 66 -3.67 12.22 -15.57
CA PRO A 66 -2.28 12.48 -15.26
C PRO A 66 -1.82 13.82 -15.84
N PRO A 67 -0.81 14.48 -15.24
CA PRO A 67 -0.24 15.69 -15.81
C PRO A 67 0.45 15.41 -17.14
N ALA A 68 0.45 16.40 -18.03
CA ALA A 68 1.11 16.30 -19.33
C ALA A 68 2.41 17.09 -19.40
N TYR A 69 2.48 18.21 -18.66
CA TYR A 69 3.60 19.13 -18.71
C TYR A 69 3.91 19.72 -17.33
N ASN A 70 5.21 19.99 -17.11
CA ASN A 70 5.64 20.80 -15.98
C ASN A 70 5.17 22.24 -16.14
N LYS A 71 4.86 22.89 -15.04
CA LYS A 71 4.53 24.30 -15.00
C LYS A 71 5.42 25.01 -13.97
N ALA A 72 6.18 25.98 -14.45
CA ALA A 72 6.99 26.81 -13.56
C ALA A 72 6.09 27.68 -12.66
N LEU A 73 6.58 27.96 -11.45
CA LEU A 73 5.99 28.97 -10.58
C LEU A 73 6.30 30.33 -11.21
N THR A 74 5.29 31.18 -11.33
CA THR A 74 5.40 32.51 -11.92
C THR A 74 5.35 33.57 -10.82
N ALA A 75 6.33 34.44 -10.77
CA ALA A 75 6.28 35.62 -9.93
C ALA A 75 5.06 36.47 -10.30
N TYR A 76 4.29 36.92 -9.32
CA TYR A 76 3.09 37.74 -9.58
C TYR A 76 3.46 39.21 -9.83
N GLY A 77 3.13 39.70 -11.01
CA GLY A 77 3.46 41.06 -11.44
C GLY A 77 2.41 42.14 -11.11
N TYR A 78 1.48 41.87 -10.21
CA TYR A 78 0.39 42.81 -9.80
C TYR A 78 -0.41 43.33 -11.00
N SER A 79 -0.70 42.45 -11.97
CA SER A 79 -1.49 42.80 -13.15
C SER A 79 -2.99 42.64 -12.92
N ASP A 80 -3.76 43.57 -13.39
CA ASP A 80 -5.25 43.50 -13.37
C ASP A 80 -5.78 42.44 -14.36
N ASN A 81 -4.96 42.07 -15.36
CA ASN A 81 -5.28 41.08 -16.35
C ASN A 81 -4.16 40.01 -16.45
N PRO A 82 -3.97 39.18 -15.43
CA PRO A 82 -2.91 38.17 -15.43
C PRO A 82 -3.21 37.05 -16.43
N GLN A 83 -2.16 36.46 -16.97
CA GLN A 83 -2.27 35.28 -17.81
C GLN A 83 -2.56 34.03 -16.97
N ALA A 84 -3.28 33.06 -17.53
CA ALA A 84 -3.56 31.79 -16.88
C ALA A 84 -2.27 31.00 -16.60
N THR A 85 -1.97 30.77 -15.33
CA THR A 85 -0.76 30.08 -14.86
C THR A 85 -0.83 29.79 -13.35
N ILE A 86 0.27 29.31 -12.77
CA ILE A 86 0.44 29.20 -11.33
C ILE A 86 1.32 30.35 -10.85
N TYR A 87 0.84 31.07 -9.85
CA TYR A 87 1.48 32.27 -9.33
C TYR A 87 1.94 32.13 -7.89
N ASN A 88 3.05 32.79 -7.61
CA ASN A 88 3.44 33.17 -6.26
C ASN A 88 2.74 34.50 -5.91
N TYR A 89 1.78 34.46 -5.01
CA TYR A 89 0.99 35.59 -4.57
C TYR A 89 1.50 36.22 -3.25
N ASP A 90 2.83 36.25 -3.06
CA ASP A 90 3.45 36.84 -1.88
C ASP A 90 3.03 36.13 -0.57
N GLY A 91 3.75 35.06 -0.26
CA GLY A 91 3.47 34.22 0.91
C GLY A 91 2.33 33.21 0.73
N LYS A 92 1.91 32.96 -0.50
CA LYS A 92 0.94 31.90 -0.87
C LYS A 92 1.09 31.51 -2.33
N ILE A 93 0.73 30.31 -2.70
CA ILE A 93 0.78 29.85 -4.09
C ILE A 93 -0.64 29.63 -4.60
N GLY A 94 -0.92 30.09 -5.81
CA GLY A 94 -2.26 29.97 -6.36
C GLY A 94 -2.27 29.70 -7.85
N LEU A 95 -3.40 29.24 -8.35
CA LEU A 95 -3.64 28.95 -9.76
C LEU A 95 -4.71 29.87 -10.33
N LEU A 96 -4.53 30.23 -11.61
CA LEU A 96 -5.52 30.89 -12.44
C LEU A 96 -5.68 30.06 -13.72
N ASP A 97 -6.83 29.40 -13.87
CA ASP A 97 -7.13 28.60 -15.05
C ASP A 97 -7.54 29.48 -16.24
N SER A 98 -7.33 28.95 -17.43
CA SER A 98 -7.78 29.55 -18.69
C SER A 98 -9.26 29.24 -18.96
N ASN A 99 -9.96 30.13 -19.67
CA ASN A 99 -11.30 29.85 -20.15
C ASN A 99 -11.36 28.77 -21.23
N THR A 100 -10.33 28.70 -22.09
CA THR A 100 -10.34 27.86 -23.29
C THR A 100 -9.07 27.01 -23.43
N GLY A 101 -8.14 27.15 -22.47
CA GLY A 101 -6.82 26.52 -22.55
C GLY A 101 -6.69 25.32 -21.64
N TRP A 102 -5.93 25.48 -20.57
CA TRP A 102 -5.40 24.39 -19.77
C TRP A 102 -5.85 24.46 -18.30
N CYS A 103 -6.06 23.31 -17.69
CA CYS A 103 -6.13 23.20 -16.23
C CYS A 103 -4.73 23.12 -15.64
N PHE A 104 -4.52 23.84 -14.56
CA PHE A 104 -3.29 23.82 -13.78
C PHE A 104 -3.51 23.09 -12.46
N ALA A 105 -2.41 22.58 -11.90
CA ALA A 105 -2.41 21.95 -10.60
C ALA A 105 -1.19 22.38 -9.80
N ILE A 106 -1.39 22.73 -8.54
CA ILE A 106 -0.33 22.88 -7.53
C ILE A 106 -0.21 21.52 -6.84
N VAL A 107 0.99 20.99 -6.74
CA VAL A 107 1.23 19.62 -6.31
C VAL A 107 2.27 19.57 -5.21
N PHE A 108 2.04 18.73 -4.21
CA PHE A 108 3.03 18.33 -3.22
C PHE A 108 3.02 16.82 -3.03
N ALA A 109 4.17 16.26 -2.68
CA ALA A 109 4.33 14.84 -2.45
C ALA A 109 4.73 14.55 -1.00
N LEU A 110 4.20 13.47 -0.47
CA LEU A 110 4.34 13.04 0.92
C LEU A 110 4.85 11.61 0.97
N ASP A 111 5.72 11.33 1.93
CA ASP A 111 6.06 9.99 2.39
C ASP A 111 5.27 9.72 3.67
N THR A 112 4.27 8.84 3.57
CA THR A 112 3.43 8.43 4.69
C THR A 112 3.83 7.07 5.25
N SER A 113 5.06 6.58 4.94
CA SER A 113 5.57 5.30 5.45
C SER A 113 5.51 5.27 6.97
N GLY A 114 4.99 4.18 7.52
CA GLY A 114 4.82 4.01 8.96
C GLY A 114 3.77 4.93 9.60
N LYS A 115 2.92 5.59 8.82
CA LYS A 115 1.87 6.50 9.31
C LYS A 115 0.47 6.04 8.89
N HIS A 116 -0.49 6.25 9.78
CA HIS A 116 -1.92 6.12 9.53
C HIS A 116 -2.65 7.40 9.97
N ASN A 117 -3.97 7.47 9.76
CA ASN A 117 -4.79 8.64 10.09
C ASN A 117 -4.16 9.94 9.54
N ILE A 118 -3.86 9.94 8.24
CA ILE A 118 -3.21 11.07 7.58
C ILE A 118 -4.19 12.21 7.47
N GLN A 119 -3.90 13.31 8.16
CA GLN A 119 -4.71 14.53 8.19
C GLN A 119 -4.03 15.65 7.41
N ILE A 120 -4.80 16.36 6.57
CA ILE A 120 -4.35 17.59 5.89
C ILE A 120 -5.20 18.74 6.39
N ASP A 121 -4.51 19.78 6.87
CA ASP A 121 -5.05 21.08 7.22
C ASP A 121 -4.45 22.13 6.28
N TYR A 122 -5.22 23.07 5.78
CA TYR A 122 -4.74 24.14 4.91
C TYR A 122 -5.71 25.29 4.83
N ASP A 123 -5.19 26.44 4.46
CA ASP A 123 -6.00 27.61 4.13
C ASP A 123 -6.18 27.72 2.61
N ILE A 124 -7.39 28.02 2.19
CA ILE A 124 -7.74 28.29 0.80
C ILE A 124 -8.48 29.62 0.68
N MET A 125 -8.19 30.35 -0.38
CA MET A 125 -8.70 31.68 -0.57
C MET A 125 -8.83 32.06 -2.05
N THR A 126 -9.60 33.11 -2.32
CA THR A 126 -9.65 33.77 -3.61
C THR A 126 -8.71 34.98 -3.58
N ILE A 127 -7.84 35.13 -4.57
CA ILE A 127 -6.95 36.30 -4.74
C ILE A 127 -7.56 37.29 -5.73
N ARG A 128 -7.92 36.78 -6.90
CA ARG A 128 -8.62 37.59 -7.92
C ARG A 128 -10.01 37.01 -8.14
N ASN A 129 -11.01 37.87 -8.14
CA ASN A 129 -12.40 37.51 -8.43
C ASN A 129 -13.01 38.52 -9.41
N PRO A 130 -13.08 38.20 -10.70
CA PRO A 130 -13.62 39.13 -11.71
C PRO A 130 -15.13 39.20 -11.71
N TYR A 131 -15.82 38.61 -10.73
CA TYR A 131 -17.27 38.53 -10.67
C TYR A 131 -17.93 39.92 -10.85
N SER A 132 -18.64 40.10 -11.97
CA SER A 132 -19.26 41.36 -12.38
C SER A 132 -20.40 41.09 -13.38
N PRO A 133 -21.55 40.56 -12.96
CA PRO A 133 -22.68 40.33 -13.82
C PRO A 133 -23.14 41.61 -14.50
N PRO A 134 -23.58 41.56 -15.77
CA PRO A 134 -23.77 40.35 -16.59
C PRO A 134 -22.58 39.95 -17.42
N TYR A 135 -21.39 40.52 -17.22
CA TYR A 135 -20.23 40.32 -18.09
C TYR A 135 -19.36 39.16 -17.68
N ASP A 136 -19.11 39.00 -16.40
CA ASP A 136 -18.36 37.89 -15.80
C ASP A 136 -19.09 37.43 -14.53
N ASP A 137 -19.70 36.27 -14.58
CA ASP A 137 -20.42 35.68 -13.45
C ASP A 137 -19.91 34.25 -13.07
N HIS A 138 -18.66 33.99 -13.40
CA HIS A 138 -18.04 32.68 -13.10
C HIS A 138 -18.03 32.37 -11.61
N ILE A 139 -18.61 31.22 -11.26
CA ILE A 139 -18.38 30.53 -10.01
C ILE A 139 -17.52 29.31 -10.32
N ASN A 140 -16.30 29.35 -9.83
CA ASN A 140 -15.38 28.21 -9.88
C ASN A 140 -15.28 27.57 -8.51
N GLU A 141 -14.87 26.32 -8.50
CA GLU A 141 -14.67 25.52 -7.30
C GLU A 141 -13.30 24.85 -7.35
N ALA A 142 -12.60 24.85 -6.22
CA ALA A 142 -11.32 24.18 -6.07
C ALA A 142 -11.40 23.10 -5.00
N THR A 143 -10.63 22.03 -5.18
CA THR A 143 -10.50 20.94 -4.21
C THR A 143 -9.14 20.26 -4.32
N LEU A 144 -8.82 19.43 -3.34
CA LEU A 144 -7.66 18.55 -3.40
C LEU A 144 -8.01 17.21 -4.08
N GLN A 145 -7.03 16.65 -4.74
CA GLN A 145 -7.04 15.29 -5.28
C GLN A 145 -5.79 14.55 -4.81
N TYR A 146 -5.87 13.24 -4.70
CA TYR A 146 -4.71 12.41 -4.37
C TYR A 146 -4.45 11.34 -5.42
N ARG A 147 -3.19 10.87 -5.45
CA ARG A 147 -2.73 9.70 -6.22
C ARG A 147 -1.63 9.00 -5.46
N ILE A 148 -1.65 7.65 -5.47
CA ILE A 148 -0.58 6.83 -4.90
C ILE A 148 0.45 6.57 -5.99
N GLY A 149 1.72 6.85 -5.70
CA GLY A 149 2.81 6.79 -6.67
C GLY A 149 2.76 7.90 -7.72
N THR A 150 3.46 7.71 -8.84
CA THR A 150 3.70 8.73 -9.87
C THR A 150 2.89 8.55 -11.14
N VAL A 151 2.08 7.51 -11.23
CA VAL A 151 1.33 7.15 -12.45
C VAL A 151 -0.16 6.99 -12.19
N GLY A 152 -0.97 7.04 -13.25
CA GLY A 152 -2.41 6.87 -13.17
C GLY A 152 -3.19 8.14 -12.86
N ASN A 153 -4.52 7.99 -12.78
CA ASN A 153 -5.45 9.08 -12.52
C ASN A 153 -5.43 9.49 -11.05
N PHE A 154 -5.88 10.71 -10.80
CA PHE A 154 -6.10 11.23 -9.46
C PHE A 154 -7.54 10.93 -8.99
N THR A 155 -7.71 10.79 -7.69
CA THR A 155 -9.01 10.66 -7.02
C THR A 155 -9.35 11.98 -6.35
N THR A 156 -10.55 12.50 -6.58
CA THR A 156 -11.01 13.74 -5.97
C THR A 156 -11.42 13.52 -4.52
N LEU A 157 -10.96 14.39 -3.64
CA LEU A 157 -11.39 14.47 -2.25
C LEU A 157 -12.66 15.31 -2.19
N THR A 158 -13.66 14.85 -1.47
CA THR A 158 -14.98 15.49 -1.33
C THR A 158 -15.20 16.00 0.09
N GLY A 159 -16.06 17.03 0.21
CA GLY A 159 -16.37 17.65 1.51
C GLY A 159 -15.44 18.79 1.91
N ILE A 160 -14.47 19.13 1.05
CA ILE A 160 -13.51 20.23 1.24
C ILE A 160 -13.53 21.22 0.07
N GLU A 161 -14.52 21.13 -0.79
CA GLU A 161 -14.67 22.01 -1.93
C GLU A 161 -14.76 23.48 -1.47
N TYR A 162 -14.11 24.35 -2.23
CA TYR A 162 -14.07 25.79 -2.00
C TYR A 162 -14.53 26.54 -3.24
N GLN A 163 -15.48 27.43 -3.09
CA GLN A 163 -15.98 28.30 -4.18
C GLN A 163 -15.61 29.74 -3.95
N ASN A 164 -15.34 30.50 -5.03
CA ASN A 164 -15.30 31.96 -4.93
C ASN A 164 -16.67 32.52 -4.58
N ASN A 165 -16.66 33.68 -3.93
CA ASN A 165 -17.87 34.41 -3.62
C ASN A 165 -18.27 35.35 -4.79
N THR A 166 -19.30 36.18 -4.59
CA THR A 166 -19.78 37.15 -5.55
C THR A 166 -19.22 38.57 -5.34
N THR A 167 -18.17 38.71 -4.53
CA THR A 167 -17.51 40.01 -4.30
C THR A 167 -16.38 40.19 -5.30
N GLN A 168 -16.49 41.24 -6.13
CA GLN A 168 -15.44 41.54 -7.12
C GLN A 168 -14.14 41.98 -6.46
N GLN A 169 -13.03 41.47 -6.98
CA GLN A 169 -11.65 41.87 -6.63
C GLN A 169 -10.71 41.64 -7.82
N ILE A 170 -10.37 42.71 -8.55
CA ILE A 170 -9.58 42.59 -9.80
C ILE A 170 -8.31 43.43 -9.79
N ASN A 171 -8.10 44.30 -8.83
CA ASN A 171 -7.03 45.30 -8.85
C ASN A 171 -5.70 44.71 -8.39
N GLY A 172 -4.99 44.07 -9.26
CA GLY A 172 -3.58 43.67 -9.11
C GLY A 172 -3.10 43.35 -7.69
N THR A 173 -3.87 42.60 -6.92
CA THR A 173 -3.65 42.40 -5.50
C THR A 173 -3.21 41.00 -5.17
N THR A 174 -2.44 40.87 -4.07
CA THR A 174 -2.15 39.58 -3.41
C THR A 174 -2.99 39.42 -2.13
N VAL A 175 -3.84 40.37 -1.81
CA VAL A 175 -4.68 40.33 -0.60
C VAL A 175 -5.75 39.25 -0.76
N PRO A 176 -5.85 38.30 0.14
CA PRO A 176 -6.84 37.23 0.05
C PRO A 176 -8.24 37.75 0.42
N GLN A 177 -9.26 37.23 -0.25
CA GLN A 177 -10.64 37.32 0.19
C GLN A 177 -11.27 35.94 0.34
N ASN A 178 -12.38 35.87 1.05
CA ASN A 178 -13.08 34.59 1.31
C ASN A 178 -12.17 33.50 1.83
N LEU A 179 -11.18 33.85 2.67
CA LEU A 179 -10.26 32.88 3.27
C LEU A 179 -11.03 31.89 4.12
N GLN A 180 -10.77 30.64 3.92
CA GLN A 180 -11.38 29.53 4.66
C GLN A 180 -10.34 28.48 5.01
N HIS A 181 -10.41 28.01 6.24
CA HIS A 181 -9.65 26.83 6.66
C HIS A 181 -10.35 25.54 6.22
N ARG A 182 -9.59 24.57 5.78
CA ARG A 182 -10.03 23.21 5.41
C ARG A 182 -9.23 22.19 6.14
N SER A 183 -9.92 21.13 6.54
CA SER A 183 -9.33 20.00 7.24
C SER A 183 -9.94 18.70 6.72
N ILE A 184 -9.13 17.70 6.41
CA ILE A 184 -9.59 16.41 5.90
C ILE A 184 -8.71 15.28 6.37
N LEU A 185 -9.35 14.22 6.85
CA LEU A 185 -8.71 12.91 7.03
C LEU A 185 -8.71 12.20 5.68
N LEU A 186 -7.51 11.82 5.22
CA LEU A 186 -7.38 11.09 3.95
C LEU A 186 -7.93 9.67 4.05
N PRO A 187 -8.39 9.09 2.92
CA PRO A 187 -8.73 7.67 2.87
C PRO A 187 -7.57 6.78 3.31
N SER A 188 -7.88 5.64 3.94
CA SER A 188 -6.87 4.67 4.41
C SER A 188 -5.93 4.16 3.30
N ALA A 189 -6.36 4.21 2.04
CA ALA A 189 -5.49 3.93 0.90
C ALA A 189 -4.24 4.83 0.84
N CYS A 190 -4.26 6.01 1.47
CA CYS A 190 -3.15 6.96 1.53
C CYS A 190 -2.15 6.66 2.66
N GLU A 191 -2.45 5.73 3.53
CA GLU A 191 -1.63 5.34 4.67
C GLU A 191 -0.46 4.44 4.25
N ASN A 192 0.65 4.54 4.98
CA ASN A 192 1.85 3.71 4.76
C ASN A 192 2.30 3.66 3.29
N ARG A 193 2.51 4.83 2.67
CA ARG A 193 2.93 4.99 1.28
C ARG A 193 4.24 5.78 1.20
N GLN A 194 5.21 5.24 0.46
CA GLN A 194 6.48 5.94 0.19
C GLN A 194 6.30 7.15 -0.72
N GLU A 195 5.23 7.14 -1.53
CA GLU A 195 4.91 8.25 -2.41
C GLU A 195 3.40 8.43 -2.54
N LEU A 196 2.91 9.51 -1.96
CA LEU A 196 1.54 10.00 -2.05
C LEU A 196 1.58 11.41 -2.64
N GLN A 197 0.94 11.62 -3.78
CA GLN A 197 0.86 12.93 -4.41
C GLN A 197 -0.51 13.55 -4.16
N ILE A 198 -0.50 14.80 -3.67
CA ILE A 198 -1.67 15.63 -3.45
C ILE A 198 -1.62 16.80 -4.43
N ARG A 199 -2.75 17.16 -5.04
CA ARG A 199 -2.81 18.35 -5.89
C ARG A 199 -4.07 19.18 -5.67
N LEU A 200 -3.92 20.50 -5.73
CA LEU A 200 -5.03 21.45 -5.83
C LEU A 200 -5.39 21.62 -7.31
N VAL A 201 -6.67 21.50 -7.64
CA VAL A 201 -7.25 21.73 -8.97
C VAL A 201 -8.52 22.55 -8.87
N SER A 202 -8.98 23.17 -9.98
CA SER A 202 -10.25 23.85 -10.02
C SER A 202 -11.13 23.38 -11.17
N ARG A 203 -12.44 23.69 -11.07
CA ARG A 203 -13.45 23.48 -12.12
C ARG A 203 -14.40 24.66 -12.22
N LEU A 204 -15.14 24.75 -13.31
CA LEU A 204 -16.27 25.64 -13.45
C LEU A 204 -17.51 25.01 -12.78
N VAL A 205 -18.21 25.76 -11.93
CA VAL A 205 -19.52 25.35 -11.39
C VAL A 205 -20.63 25.95 -12.24
N SER A 206 -20.57 27.25 -12.48
CA SER A 206 -21.59 27.97 -13.25
C SER A 206 -21.03 29.30 -13.77
N GLY A 207 -21.82 29.95 -14.61
CA GLY A 207 -21.49 31.26 -15.13
C GLY A 207 -20.77 31.27 -16.46
N SER A 208 -20.50 32.46 -16.94
CA SER A 208 -19.90 32.77 -18.23
C SER A 208 -19.05 34.02 -18.14
N GLY A 209 -18.25 34.30 -19.15
CA GLY A 209 -17.43 35.50 -19.21
C GLY A 209 -16.03 35.24 -19.75
N SER A 210 -15.21 36.28 -19.73
CA SER A 210 -13.87 36.26 -20.28
C SER A 210 -12.78 35.90 -19.26
N TYR A 211 -13.08 36.07 -17.98
CA TYR A 211 -12.10 35.94 -16.90
C TYR A 211 -12.56 34.97 -15.83
N ARG A 212 -11.61 34.27 -15.23
CA ARG A 212 -11.83 33.31 -14.14
C ARG A 212 -11.27 33.81 -12.82
N PRO A 213 -11.84 33.39 -11.67
CA PRO A 213 -11.21 33.61 -10.39
C PRO A 213 -9.88 32.90 -10.25
N SER A 214 -8.98 33.42 -9.42
CA SER A 214 -7.76 32.71 -8.99
C SER A 214 -7.89 32.28 -7.55
N PHE A 215 -7.49 31.04 -7.28
CA PHE A 215 -7.45 30.46 -5.94
C PHE A 215 -6.01 30.33 -5.47
N ALA A 216 -5.79 30.54 -4.18
CA ALA A 216 -4.50 30.28 -3.57
C ALA A 216 -4.64 29.38 -2.34
N ILE A 217 -3.57 28.67 -2.04
CA ILE A 217 -3.42 27.80 -0.88
C ILE A 217 -2.27 28.32 -0.02
N ASP A 218 -2.43 28.18 1.29
CA ASP A 218 -1.46 28.59 2.30
C ASP A 218 -1.56 27.68 3.52
N ASN A 219 -0.59 27.79 4.44
CA ASN A 219 -0.58 27.10 5.74
C ASN A 219 -0.90 25.61 5.63
N ILE A 220 -0.27 24.94 4.65
CA ILE A 220 -0.44 23.49 4.50
C ILE A 220 0.25 22.82 5.69
N TYR A 221 -0.50 22.00 6.41
CA TYR A 221 0.02 21.19 7.51
C TYR A 221 -0.52 19.76 7.39
N VAL A 222 0.39 18.78 7.29
CA VAL A 222 0.01 17.39 7.15
C VAL A 222 0.63 16.60 8.29
N THR A 223 -0.22 15.86 8.98
CA THR A 223 0.18 14.95 10.07
C THR A 223 -0.25 13.53 9.76
N GLY A 224 0.31 12.60 10.50
CA GLY A 224 -0.11 11.21 10.56
C GLY A 224 0.33 10.64 11.89
N GLU A 225 -0.49 9.78 12.43
CA GLU A 225 -0.14 9.03 13.63
C GLU A 225 0.83 7.92 13.26
N ASP A 226 1.80 7.64 14.12
CA ASP A 226 2.65 6.48 13.91
C ASP A 226 1.78 5.22 13.90
N ILE A 227 1.98 4.37 12.90
CA ILE A 227 1.44 3.02 12.96
C ILE A 227 2.05 2.44 14.21
N SER A 228 1.24 2.42 15.28
CA SER A 228 1.66 1.85 16.55
C SER A 228 2.01 0.40 16.26
N THR A 229 3.30 0.11 16.16
CA THR A 229 3.78 -1.24 16.36
C THR A 229 3.58 -1.52 17.83
N LEU A 230 2.34 -1.83 18.21
CA LEU A 230 2.15 -2.54 19.47
C LEU A 230 3.01 -3.78 19.29
N PRO A 231 4.05 -3.96 20.11
CA PRO A 231 4.85 -5.15 20.03
C PRO A 231 3.88 -6.33 20.06
N VAL A 232 4.13 -7.34 19.22
CA VAL A 232 3.34 -8.58 19.25
C VAL A 232 3.19 -8.99 20.70
N GLU A 233 1.96 -8.94 21.22
CA GLU A 233 1.69 -9.43 22.55
C GLU A 233 1.61 -10.95 22.48
N LEU A 234 2.72 -11.59 22.85
CA LEU A 234 2.84 -13.03 22.86
C LEU A 234 2.18 -13.60 24.11
N SER A 235 1.19 -14.46 23.96
CA SER A 235 0.59 -15.16 25.11
C SER A 235 1.31 -16.46 25.45
N SER A 236 1.94 -17.10 24.47
CA SER A 236 2.72 -18.31 24.69
C SER A 236 3.80 -18.48 23.60
N PHE A 237 4.92 -19.07 24.00
CA PHE A 237 5.93 -19.63 23.09
C PHE A 237 6.50 -20.88 23.76
N THR A 238 6.38 -22.02 23.12
CA THR A 238 6.75 -23.31 23.68
C THR A 238 7.48 -24.16 22.66
N ALA A 239 8.32 -25.08 23.15
CA ALA A 239 9.00 -26.09 22.34
C ALA A 239 8.72 -27.47 22.90
N SER A 240 8.46 -28.44 22.03
CA SER A 240 8.20 -29.83 22.37
C SER A 240 8.86 -30.75 21.34
N LEU A 241 9.13 -32.00 21.72
CA LEU A 241 9.50 -33.04 20.77
C LEU A 241 8.25 -33.75 20.26
N THR A 242 8.16 -33.93 18.95
CA THR A 242 7.12 -34.74 18.33
C THR A 242 7.44 -36.24 18.47
N ALA A 243 6.50 -37.12 18.16
CA ALA A 243 6.72 -38.55 18.13
C ALA A 243 7.79 -38.96 17.09
N GLU A 244 7.98 -38.16 16.06
CA GLU A 244 8.98 -38.32 14.98
C GLU A 244 10.34 -37.74 15.37
N ASN A 245 10.53 -37.36 16.63
CA ASN A 245 11.75 -36.74 17.15
C ASN A 245 12.13 -35.42 16.43
N LEU A 246 11.12 -34.64 16.00
CA LEU A 246 11.29 -33.28 15.51
C LEU A 246 11.03 -32.28 16.63
N VAL A 247 11.69 -31.15 16.60
CA VAL A 247 11.35 -30.05 17.53
C VAL A 247 10.20 -29.25 16.96
N ARG A 248 9.08 -29.26 17.65
CA ARG A 248 7.92 -28.45 17.35
C ARG A 248 7.90 -27.23 18.27
N LEU A 249 7.75 -26.07 17.63
CA LEU A 249 7.61 -24.76 18.28
C LEU A 249 6.19 -24.26 18.04
N ASP A 250 5.49 -23.92 19.11
CA ASP A 250 4.14 -23.37 19.07
C ASP A 250 4.14 -22.01 19.76
N TRP A 251 3.48 -21.01 19.15
CA TRP A 251 3.29 -19.71 19.79
C TRP A 251 1.89 -19.17 19.49
N THR A 252 1.42 -18.32 20.38
CA THR A 252 0.12 -17.65 20.26
C THR A 252 0.30 -16.16 20.52
N THR A 253 -0.19 -15.35 19.61
CA THR A 253 -0.29 -13.90 19.74
C THR A 253 -1.67 -13.53 20.26
N GLN A 254 -1.77 -12.44 21.06
CA GLN A 254 -3.06 -11.89 21.50
C GLN A 254 -3.60 -10.89 20.47
N SER A 255 -2.71 -10.14 19.83
CA SER A 255 -3.02 -9.20 18.78
C SER A 255 -1.80 -9.02 17.88
N GLU A 256 -2.06 -8.69 16.61
CA GLU A 256 -1.05 -8.41 15.61
C GLU A 256 -1.49 -7.17 14.84
N THR A 257 -0.67 -6.13 14.85
CA THR A 257 -0.93 -4.92 14.08
C THR A 257 0.36 -4.47 13.41
N GLY A 258 0.34 -4.37 12.09
CA GLY A 258 1.51 -3.93 11.32
C GLY A 258 2.65 -4.96 11.26
N VAL A 259 2.40 -6.23 11.58
CA VAL A 259 3.39 -7.31 11.59
C VAL A 259 3.44 -7.99 10.23
N LEU A 260 4.62 -8.03 9.62
CA LEU A 260 4.86 -8.77 8.37
C LEU A 260 4.86 -10.29 8.62
N GLY A 261 5.51 -10.72 9.71
CA GLY A 261 5.60 -12.13 10.06
C GLY A 261 6.63 -12.43 11.14
N PHE A 262 6.95 -13.71 11.25
CA PHE A 262 7.82 -14.25 12.29
C PHE A 262 8.96 -15.04 11.67
N TYR A 263 10.10 -15.01 12.35
CA TYR A 263 11.23 -15.92 12.12
C TYR A 263 11.55 -16.69 13.38
N ILE A 264 11.99 -17.92 13.21
CA ILE A 264 12.54 -18.76 14.28
C ILE A 264 14.06 -18.82 14.10
N TYR A 265 14.77 -18.54 15.19
CA TYR A 265 16.21 -18.71 15.27
C TYR A 265 16.54 -19.85 16.24
N ARG A 266 17.63 -20.55 15.99
CA ARG A 266 18.10 -21.71 16.75
C ARG A 266 19.57 -21.56 17.11
N GLY A 267 19.96 -21.94 18.32
CA GLY A 267 21.34 -21.97 18.78
C GLY A 267 21.56 -22.89 19.96
N LEU A 268 22.82 -23.17 20.28
CA LEU A 268 23.21 -23.92 21.47
C LEU A 268 23.58 -22.96 22.63
N GLU A 269 24.09 -21.79 22.28
CA GLU A 269 24.47 -20.75 23.22
C GLU A 269 23.28 -19.84 23.60
N PRO A 270 23.36 -19.16 24.76
CA PRO A 270 22.25 -18.28 25.20
C PRO A 270 22.18 -16.92 24.48
N ASP A 271 23.06 -16.66 23.52
CA ASP A 271 23.09 -15.40 22.76
C ASP A 271 22.31 -15.53 21.44
N PRO A 272 21.21 -14.74 21.26
CA PRO A 272 20.48 -14.73 20.01
C PRO A 272 21.30 -14.18 18.84
N GLY A 273 22.33 -13.36 19.07
CA GLY A 273 23.22 -12.85 18.03
C GLY A 273 24.11 -13.93 17.38
N ALA A 274 24.30 -15.07 18.05
CA ALA A 274 25.00 -16.25 17.52
C ALA A 274 24.04 -17.31 16.97
N ALA A 275 22.74 -17.10 17.04
CA ALA A 275 21.74 -18.05 16.59
C ALA A 275 21.62 -18.09 15.06
N LEU A 276 21.33 -19.27 14.52
CA LEU A 276 21.09 -19.47 13.11
C LEU A 276 19.61 -19.37 12.80
N LEU A 277 19.27 -18.76 11.67
CA LEU A 277 17.90 -18.74 11.17
C LEU A 277 17.45 -20.18 10.85
N ALA A 278 16.38 -20.63 11.50
CA ALA A 278 15.85 -21.98 11.38
C ALA A 278 14.57 -22.08 10.54
N SER A 279 13.86 -20.96 10.31
CA SER A 279 12.60 -20.95 9.54
C SER A 279 12.65 -19.96 8.38
N PRO A 280 11.87 -20.16 7.30
CA PRO A 280 11.48 -19.07 6.41
C PRO A 280 10.61 -18.05 7.18
N LEU A 281 10.30 -16.91 6.53
CA LEU A 281 9.29 -15.99 7.07
C LEU A 281 7.94 -16.71 7.19
N ILE A 282 7.37 -16.70 8.40
CA ILE A 282 6.03 -17.21 8.70
C ILE A 282 5.10 -16.00 8.73
N PRO A 283 4.22 -15.79 7.72
CA PRO A 283 3.41 -14.58 7.62
C PRO A 283 2.47 -14.41 8.81
N ALA A 284 2.35 -13.18 9.30
CA ALA A 284 1.37 -12.82 10.32
C ALA A 284 -0.02 -12.64 9.72
N THR A 285 -1.07 -12.87 10.53
CA THR A 285 -2.47 -12.69 10.11
C THR A 285 -2.95 -11.26 10.20
N ASN A 286 -2.25 -10.41 10.97
CA ASN A 286 -2.60 -9.00 11.22
C ASN A 286 -4.03 -8.81 11.74
N THR A 287 -4.43 -9.61 12.72
CA THR A 287 -5.73 -9.53 13.36
C THR A 287 -5.61 -9.05 14.80
N SER A 288 -6.68 -8.41 15.29
CA SER A 288 -6.80 -7.99 16.68
C SER A 288 -7.31 -9.10 17.62
N ILE A 289 -7.37 -10.35 17.14
CA ILE A 289 -7.78 -11.52 17.90
C ILE A 289 -6.61 -12.50 18.04
N PRO A 290 -6.59 -13.34 19.08
CA PRO A 290 -5.52 -14.31 19.27
C PRO A 290 -5.35 -15.26 18.09
N CYS A 291 -4.08 -15.41 17.63
CA CYS A 291 -3.70 -16.30 16.56
C CYS A 291 -2.62 -17.27 17.02
N SER A 292 -2.74 -18.53 16.63
CA SER A 292 -1.78 -19.58 16.97
C SER A 292 -0.99 -20.02 15.74
N TYR A 293 0.31 -20.18 15.92
CA TYR A 293 1.28 -20.55 14.92
C TYR A 293 2.10 -21.74 15.38
N PHE A 294 2.71 -22.43 14.44
CA PHE A 294 3.71 -23.44 14.76
C PHE A 294 4.80 -23.49 13.68
N PHE A 295 5.95 -24.05 14.06
CA PHE A 295 7.05 -24.40 13.17
C PHE A 295 7.65 -25.73 13.64
N ALA A 296 7.98 -26.64 12.71
CA ALA A 296 8.69 -27.88 12.99
C ALA A 296 10.10 -27.82 12.44
N ASP A 297 11.09 -27.91 13.31
CA ASP A 297 12.48 -27.96 12.94
C ASP A 297 12.89 -29.41 12.67
N ALA A 298 13.13 -29.71 11.41
CA ALA A 298 13.55 -31.02 10.92
C ALA A 298 15.07 -31.11 10.63
N GLU A 299 15.83 -30.04 10.90
CA GLU A 299 17.24 -29.93 10.51
C GLU A 299 18.21 -30.26 11.65
N LEU A 300 17.75 -30.81 12.76
CA LEU A 300 18.62 -31.21 13.86
C LEU A 300 19.25 -32.56 13.60
N HIS A 301 20.59 -32.61 13.66
CA HIS A 301 21.36 -33.83 13.42
C HIS A 301 22.25 -34.25 14.60
N ALA A 302 22.42 -33.41 15.61
CA ALA A 302 23.27 -33.68 16.75
C ALA A 302 22.49 -33.52 18.05
N SER A 303 22.75 -34.42 19.00
CA SER A 303 22.18 -34.31 20.36
C SER A 303 22.70 -33.05 21.06
N GLY A 304 21.79 -32.37 21.79
CA GLY A 304 22.12 -31.14 22.51
C GLY A 304 20.89 -30.48 23.12
N THR A 305 21.14 -29.46 23.94
CA THR A 305 20.08 -28.59 24.43
C THR A 305 20.02 -27.36 23.53
N TYR A 306 19.03 -27.35 22.65
CA TYR A 306 18.81 -26.27 21.73
C TYR A 306 17.95 -25.18 22.35
N ARG A 307 18.27 -23.93 22.01
CA ARG A 307 17.51 -22.73 22.33
C ARG A 307 16.87 -22.21 21.07
N TYR A 308 15.64 -21.77 21.19
CA TYR A 308 14.90 -21.15 20.09
C TYR A 308 14.42 -19.79 20.50
N TRP A 309 14.52 -18.84 19.60
CA TRP A 309 14.03 -17.48 19.72
C TRP A 309 13.01 -17.20 18.63
N LEU A 310 11.98 -16.49 18.99
CA LEU A 310 10.99 -15.96 18.06
C LEU A 310 11.31 -14.49 17.79
N LEU A 311 11.42 -14.12 16.51
CA LEU A 311 11.61 -12.76 16.04
C LEU A 311 10.36 -12.35 15.26
N SER A 312 9.70 -11.24 15.60
CA SER A 312 8.70 -10.60 14.74
C SER A 312 9.34 -9.52 13.91
N VAL A 313 8.82 -9.35 12.68
CA VAL A 313 9.24 -8.28 11.75
C VAL A 313 8.00 -7.53 11.31
N ASP A 314 8.04 -6.20 11.36
CA ASP A 314 6.97 -5.33 10.94
C ASP A 314 7.04 -5.02 9.43
N PHE A 315 5.98 -4.46 8.86
CA PHE A 315 5.96 -4.00 7.47
C PHE A 315 6.99 -2.90 7.18
N ASN A 316 7.44 -2.17 8.19
CA ASN A 316 8.50 -1.16 8.07
C ASN A 316 9.92 -1.73 8.27
N GLY A 317 10.04 -3.05 8.50
CA GLY A 317 11.30 -3.74 8.73
C GLY A 317 11.83 -3.64 10.16
N ALA A 318 11.08 -3.09 11.11
CA ALA A 318 11.47 -3.14 12.52
C ALA A 318 11.37 -4.57 13.07
N GLU A 319 12.33 -4.95 13.90
CA GLU A 319 12.47 -6.30 14.45
C GLU A 319 12.29 -6.30 15.96
N ALA A 320 11.59 -7.29 16.50
CA ALA A 320 11.42 -7.48 17.93
C ALA A 320 11.61 -8.96 18.33
N TRP A 321 12.49 -9.19 19.31
CA TRP A 321 12.73 -10.52 19.87
C TRP A 321 11.72 -10.84 20.98
N HIS A 322 11.10 -12.02 20.89
CA HIS A 322 10.10 -12.49 21.85
C HIS A 322 10.58 -13.76 22.52
N GLY A 323 10.99 -13.65 23.75
CA GLY A 323 11.29 -14.80 24.62
C GLY A 323 12.26 -15.82 24.03
N THR A 324 12.58 -16.83 24.82
CA THR A 324 13.39 -17.98 24.42
C THR A 324 12.82 -19.23 25.04
N VAL A 325 12.85 -20.32 24.29
CA VAL A 325 12.48 -21.65 24.78
C VAL A 325 13.63 -22.63 24.57
N THR A 326 13.73 -23.63 25.41
CA THR A 326 14.76 -24.66 25.33
C THR A 326 14.16 -26.04 25.20
N VAL A 327 14.82 -26.89 24.43
CA VAL A 327 14.47 -28.31 24.30
C VAL A 327 15.72 -29.16 24.25
N ALA A 328 15.72 -30.25 25.00
CA ALA A 328 16.76 -31.25 24.89
C ALA A 328 16.42 -32.18 23.71
N TYR A 329 17.27 -32.17 22.70
CA TYR A 329 17.18 -33.06 21.54
C TYR A 329 18.20 -34.18 21.65
N ASN A 330 17.80 -35.40 21.36
CA ASN A 330 18.69 -36.52 21.33
C ASN A 330 18.65 -37.17 19.93
N SER A 331 19.75 -37.10 19.19
CA SER A 331 19.88 -37.75 17.87
C SER A 331 19.79 -39.26 17.96
N ASP A 332 20.18 -39.86 19.12
CA ASP A 332 20.11 -41.30 19.35
C ASP A 332 18.68 -41.75 19.71
N GLY A 333 17.75 -40.85 19.92
CA GLY A 333 16.34 -41.11 20.11
C GLY A 333 15.64 -41.78 18.92
N LEU A 334 16.34 -41.95 17.83
CA LEU A 334 16.00 -42.85 16.72
C LEU A 334 16.23 -44.32 17.07
N GLN A 335 16.42 -44.69 18.35
CA GLN A 335 16.33 -46.07 18.78
C GLN A 335 14.89 -46.56 18.62
N SER A 336 14.66 -47.23 17.50
CA SER A 336 13.68 -48.31 17.31
C SER A 336 12.72 -48.53 18.48
N GLY A 337 11.83 -47.57 18.73
CA GLY A 337 10.47 -47.92 19.07
C GLY A 337 9.86 -48.61 17.84
N PRO A 338 8.86 -49.49 17.96
CA PRO A 338 8.30 -50.15 16.79
C PRO A 338 7.97 -49.06 15.78
N ASP A 339 8.44 -49.25 14.52
CA ASP A 339 8.09 -48.39 13.40
C ASP A 339 6.62 -48.01 13.54
N VAL A 340 6.34 -46.78 13.99
CA VAL A 340 5.05 -46.18 13.73
C VAL A 340 5.16 -45.90 12.25
N LEU A 341 4.83 -46.89 11.44
CA LEU A 341 4.70 -46.79 10.01
C LEU A 341 3.79 -45.59 9.80
N GLN A 342 4.37 -44.44 9.37
CA GLN A 342 3.55 -43.35 8.89
C GLN A 342 2.74 -43.92 7.73
N THR A 343 1.47 -44.18 8.01
CA THR A 343 0.56 -44.72 7.02
C THR A 343 0.05 -43.58 6.15
N THR A 344 -0.09 -43.87 4.87
CA THR A 344 -0.73 -42.95 3.94
C THR A 344 -2.00 -42.36 4.55
N GLY A 345 -2.09 -41.03 4.60
CA GLY A 345 -3.25 -40.33 5.17
C GLY A 345 -3.12 -38.81 5.18
N LEU A 346 -4.20 -38.15 5.59
CA LEU A 346 -4.22 -36.71 5.86
C LEU A 346 -3.59 -36.45 7.24
N SER A 347 -2.62 -35.54 7.28
CA SER A 347 -1.97 -35.13 8.53
C SER A 347 -2.73 -33.97 9.18
N GLY A 348 -3.36 -33.08 8.40
CA GLY A 348 -4.14 -31.96 8.92
C GLY A 348 -4.39 -30.85 7.92
N VAL A 349 -5.08 -29.79 8.40
CA VAL A 349 -5.31 -28.55 7.67
C VAL A 349 -4.85 -27.40 8.55
N PHE A 350 -4.00 -26.53 8.01
CA PHE A 350 -3.39 -25.45 8.77
C PHE A 350 -3.28 -24.14 7.95
N PRO A 351 -3.58 -23.00 8.59
CA PRO A 351 -4.23 -22.90 9.91
C PRO A 351 -5.63 -23.51 9.92
N ASN A 352 -6.19 -23.82 11.09
CA ASN A 352 -7.58 -24.23 11.23
C ASN A 352 -8.10 -23.77 12.61
N PRO A 353 -8.91 -22.71 12.68
CA PRO A 353 -9.55 -21.99 11.59
C PRO A 353 -8.58 -21.24 10.67
N PHE A 354 -8.98 -20.98 9.40
CA PHE A 354 -8.17 -20.32 8.40
C PHE A 354 -8.88 -19.13 7.73
N ASN A 355 -8.08 -18.18 7.18
CA ASN A 355 -8.55 -17.00 6.43
C ASN A 355 -7.41 -16.43 5.58
N PRO A 356 -7.49 -16.28 4.26
CA PRO A 356 -8.39 -17.03 3.38
C PRO A 356 -7.81 -18.37 2.92
N CYS A 357 -6.51 -18.65 3.20
CA CYS A 357 -5.79 -19.80 2.69
C CYS A 357 -5.52 -20.84 3.77
N ALA A 358 -5.58 -22.10 3.40
CA ALA A 358 -5.22 -23.23 4.25
C ALA A 358 -4.31 -24.21 3.51
N SER A 359 -3.27 -24.68 4.19
CA SER A 359 -2.42 -25.79 3.75
C SER A 359 -3.03 -27.10 4.21
N ILE A 360 -3.10 -28.06 3.31
CA ILE A 360 -3.57 -29.42 3.57
C ILE A 360 -2.34 -30.34 3.51
N ASP A 361 -1.93 -30.85 4.66
CA ASP A 361 -0.76 -31.71 4.78
C ASP A 361 -1.16 -33.18 4.76
N PHE A 362 -0.43 -33.98 4.00
CA PHE A 362 -0.67 -35.43 3.86
C PHE A 362 0.62 -36.20 3.67
N PHE A 363 0.59 -37.47 3.99
CA PHE A 363 1.72 -38.40 3.85
C PHE A 363 1.36 -39.54 2.90
N LEU A 364 2.31 -39.94 2.05
CA LEU A 364 2.22 -41.08 1.14
C LEU A 364 3.34 -42.09 1.38
N GLU A 365 2.98 -43.34 1.63
CA GLU A 365 3.96 -44.44 1.74
C GLU A 365 4.66 -44.72 0.40
N THR A 366 3.93 -44.54 -0.69
CA THR A 366 4.41 -44.75 -2.06
C THR A 366 3.85 -43.65 -2.98
N PRO A 367 4.50 -43.33 -4.08
CA PRO A 367 3.97 -42.41 -5.06
C PRO A 367 2.56 -42.79 -5.49
N ALA A 368 1.62 -41.84 -5.49
CA ALA A 368 0.22 -42.07 -5.82
C ALA A 368 -0.44 -40.90 -6.54
N LEU A 369 -1.44 -41.18 -7.35
CA LEU A 369 -2.34 -40.17 -7.86
C LEU A 369 -3.29 -39.72 -6.75
N VAL A 370 -3.30 -38.40 -6.48
CA VAL A 370 -4.08 -37.80 -5.39
C VAL A 370 -5.01 -36.75 -5.97
N ALA A 371 -6.23 -36.74 -5.47
CA ALA A 371 -7.21 -35.68 -5.71
C ALA A 371 -7.86 -35.26 -4.37
N PHE A 372 -8.14 -33.97 -4.25
CA PHE A 372 -8.86 -33.44 -3.09
C PHE A 372 -10.23 -32.94 -3.52
N ARG A 373 -11.25 -33.26 -2.75
CA ARG A 373 -12.60 -32.75 -2.89
C ARG A 373 -13.01 -32.04 -1.61
N ILE A 374 -13.43 -30.81 -1.76
CA ILE A 374 -13.79 -29.92 -0.65
C ILE A 374 -15.31 -29.76 -0.69
N PHE A 375 -15.95 -30.08 0.43
CA PHE A 375 -17.40 -30.05 0.60
C PHE A 375 -17.79 -29.04 1.67
N ASP A 376 -18.92 -28.38 1.50
CA ASP A 376 -19.53 -27.56 2.53
C ASP A 376 -20.19 -28.41 3.63
N ALA A 377 -20.73 -27.76 4.66
CA ALA A 377 -21.43 -28.44 5.77
C ALA A 377 -22.70 -29.19 5.35
N ARG A 378 -23.20 -28.95 4.12
CA ARG A 378 -24.37 -29.65 3.56
C ARG A 378 -23.97 -30.84 2.67
N GLY A 379 -22.66 -31.03 2.50
CA GLY A 379 -22.12 -32.06 1.63
C GLY A 379 -22.08 -31.70 0.14
N SER A 380 -22.31 -30.43 -0.20
CA SER A 380 -22.18 -29.95 -1.58
C SER A 380 -20.72 -29.79 -1.94
N LEU A 381 -20.29 -30.26 -3.12
CA LEU A 381 -18.96 -30.09 -3.62
C LEU A 381 -18.68 -28.60 -3.91
N VAL A 382 -17.65 -28.05 -3.30
CA VAL A 382 -17.22 -26.65 -3.43
C VAL A 382 -16.06 -26.51 -4.40
N ARG A 383 -15.04 -27.37 -4.27
CA ARG A 383 -13.81 -27.31 -5.05
C ARG A 383 -13.18 -28.68 -5.21
N GLU A 384 -12.56 -28.91 -6.36
CA GLU A 384 -11.60 -30.01 -6.58
C GLU A 384 -10.21 -29.43 -6.78
N LEU A 385 -9.19 -30.08 -6.16
CA LEU A 385 -7.78 -29.79 -6.34
C LEU A 385 -7.11 -31.11 -6.81
N GLU A 386 -6.43 -31.05 -7.95
CA GLU A 386 -5.79 -32.21 -8.55
C GLU A 386 -4.28 -32.01 -8.66
N PRO A 387 -3.52 -32.24 -7.58
CA PRO A 387 -2.06 -32.18 -7.63
C PRO A 387 -1.44 -33.25 -8.53
N GLY A 388 -2.22 -34.27 -8.92
CA GLY A 388 -1.78 -35.32 -9.81
C GLY A 388 -0.95 -36.42 -9.14
N LEU A 389 0.12 -36.88 -9.79
CA LEU A 389 1.02 -37.89 -9.23
C LEU A 389 1.95 -37.22 -8.21
N CYS A 390 1.73 -37.53 -6.93
CA CYS A 390 2.56 -37.05 -5.83
C CYS A 390 3.62 -38.11 -5.44
N PRO A 391 4.86 -37.71 -5.14
CA PRO A 391 5.89 -38.63 -4.65
C PRO A 391 5.58 -39.14 -3.24
N ALA A 392 6.28 -40.20 -2.83
CA ALA A 392 6.22 -40.68 -1.45
C ALA A 392 6.80 -39.65 -0.47
N GLY A 393 6.34 -39.69 0.79
CA GLY A 393 6.75 -38.80 1.87
C GLY A 393 5.70 -37.76 2.20
N GLN A 394 6.10 -36.74 2.97
CA GLN A 394 5.24 -35.62 3.36
C GLN A 394 4.98 -34.72 2.17
N GLN A 395 3.71 -34.38 1.95
CA GLN A 395 3.22 -33.58 0.85
C GLN A 395 2.28 -32.47 1.35
N ARG A 396 2.11 -31.42 0.56
CA ARG A 396 1.26 -30.27 0.87
C ARG A 396 0.53 -29.79 -0.37
N VAL A 397 -0.74 -29.41 -0.19
CA VAL A 397 -1.54 -28.67 -1.19
C VAL A 397 -2.25 -27.51 -0.49
N GLU A 398 -2.47 -26.42 -1.20
CA GLU A 398 -3.12 -25.23 -0.66
C GLU A 398 -4.53 -25.05 -1.22
N TRP A 399 -5.44 -24.58 -0.37
CA TRP A 399 -6.77 -24.11 -0.76
C TRP A 399 -6.95 -22.64 -0.38
N ASP A 400 -7.26 -21.82 -1.36
CA ASP A 400 -7.43 -20.36 -1.29
C ASP A 400 -8.86 -19.93 -0.91
N SER A 401 -9.66 -20.81 -0.31
CA SER A 401 -11.08 -20.61 0.03
C SER A 401 -11.99 -20.22 -1.15
N ARG A 402 -11.59 -20.52 -2.40
CA ARG A 402 -12.43 -20.30 -3.56
C ARG A 402 -13.15 -21.57 -4.01
N ASP A 403 -14.36 -21.39 -4.51
CA ASP A 403 -15.14 -22.46 -5.17
C ASP A 403 -14.63 -22.75 -6.59
N ALA A 404 -15.29 -23.68 -7.27
CA ALA A 404 -14.95 -24.06 -8.64
C ALA A 404 -15.16 -22.90 -9.66
N ALA A 405 -15.98 -21.91 -9.33
CA ALA A 405 -16.22 -20.73 -10.15
C ALA A 405 -15.22 -19.57 -9.83
N GLY A 406 -14.31 -19.77 -8.87
CA GLY A 406 -13.34 -18.76 -8.42
C GLY A 406 -13.91 -17.76 -7.42
N SER A 407 -15.15 -17.93 -6.96
CA SER A 407 -15.79 -17.07 -5.96
C SER A 407 -15.34 -17.45 -4.56
N LEU A 408 -15.15 -16.45 -3.67
CA LEU A 408 -14.78 -16.70 -2.28
C LEU A 408 -15.90 -17.40 -1.51
N CYS A 409 -15.58 -18.52 -0.89
CA CYS A 409 -16.48 -19.28 0.00
C CYS A 409 -16.85 -18.47 1.25
N GLY A 410 -18.02 -18.72 1.82
CA GLY A 410 -18.48 -18.12 3.08
C GLY A 410 -17.79 -18.71 4.31
N SER A 411 -17.79 -17.96 5.44
CA SER A 411 -17.38 -18.53 6.75
C SER A 411 -18.20 -19.77 7.07
N GLY A 412 -17.55 -20.82 7.55
CA GLY A 412 -18.23 -22.08 7.86
C GLY A 412 -17.31 -23.28 8.00
N THR A 413 -17.91 -24.43 8.23
CA THR A 413 -17.21 -25.72 8.28
C THR A 413 -17.17 -26.35 6.88
N TYR A 414 -15.99 -26.83 6.51
CA TYR A 414 -15.72 -27.57 5.28
C TYR A 414 -15.13 -28.93 5.60
N HIS A 415 -15.41 -29.90 4.74
CA HIS A 415 -14.86 -31.25 4.82
C HIS A 415 -13.97 -31.48 3.60
N ILE A 416 -12.68 -31.68 3.85
CA ILE A 416 -11.68 -31.88 2.81
C ILE A 416 -11.40 -33.37 2.73
N ARG A 417 -11.73 -33.99 1.59
CA ARG A 417 -11.51 -35.39 1.32
C ARG A 417 -10.36 -35.57 0.33
N MET A 418 -9.35 -36.31 0.73
CA MET A 418 -8.28 -36.79 -0.12
C MET A 418 -8.67 -38.16 -0.67
N ASP A 419 -8.71 -38.31 -1.99
CA ASP A 419 -9.01 -39.55 -2.70
C ASP A 419 -7.75 -40.11 -3.39
N MET A 420 -7.52 -41.41 -3.23
CA MET A 420 -6.41 -42.16 -3.80
C MET A 420 -6.91 -43.54 -4.25
N GLY A 421 -7.26 -43.67 -5.52
CA GLY A 421 -7.84 -44.92 -6.03
C GLY A 421 -9.07 -45.34 -5.24
N THR A 422 -8.99 -46.43 -4.47
CA THR A 422 -10.08 -46.96 -3.63
C THR A 422 -10.06 -46.44 -2.18
N ARG A 423 -8.99 -45.72 -1.77
CA ARG A 423 -8.83 -45.20 -0.40
C ARG A 423 -9.21 -43.74 -0.35
N SER A 424 -9.88 -43.31 0.70
CA SER A 424 -10.16 -41.90 0.97
C SER A 424 -9.95 -41.55 2.44
N PHE A 425 -9.53 -40.31 2.67
CA PHE A 425 -9.30 -39.73 3.99
C PHE A 425 -10.03 -38.40 4.09
N THR A 426 -10.56 -38.06 5.23
CA THR A 426 -11.31 -36.82 5.40
C THR A 426 -10.86 -36.07 6.63
N VAL A 427 -10.72 -34.75 6.51
CA VAL A 427 -10.41 -33.83 7.61
C VAL A 427 -11.37 -32.65 7.60
N LYS A 428 -11.66 -32.11 8.79
CA LYS A 428 -12.51 -30.92 8.97
C LYS A 428 -11.65 -29.66 8.94
N ALA A 429 -12.12 -28.64 8.20
CA ALA A 429 -11.54 -27.31 8.15
C ALA A 429 -12.60 -26.25 8.51
N VAL A 430 -12.21 -25.18 9.15
CA VAL A 430 -13.09 -24.05 9.52
C VAL A 430 -12.56 -22.78 8.88
N LEU A 431 -13.34 -22.20 7.96
CA LEU A 431 -13.07 -20.90 7.35
C LEU A 431 -13.73 -19.81 8.20
N LEU A 432 -12.97 -18.81 8.59
CA LEU A 432 -13.45 -17.58 9.24
C LEU A 432 -13.08 -16.39 8.35
N LYS A 433 -14.03 -15.52 8.07
CA LYS A 433 -13.83 -14.24 7.37
C LYS A 433 -14.01 -13.09 8.33
#